data_9d38868a70ed65669d3c2957e885950f
#
_entry.id   9d38868a70ed65669d3c2957e885950f
#
_cell.length_a   1.000
_cell.length_b   1.000
_cell.length_c   1.000
_cell.angle_alpha   90.00
_cell.angle_beta   90.00
_cell.angle_gamma   90.00
#
_symmetry.space_group_name_H-M   'P 1'
#
loop_
_entity.id
_entity.type
_entity.pdbx_description
1 polymer ?
#
loop_
_entity_poly.entity_id
_entity_poly.type
_entity_poly.pdbx_seq_one_letter_code
_entity_poly.pdbx_strand_id
1 'polypeptide(L)'
;RSLFTLHYHSYFAADSIHSAFPALRTLDALQMDTRLERSLLNQEPERLNDAALRTLDSSLKKTSGFLKKVHALSDATCAALCAELPKLNLSKYVDEVAAAVAEAKLKLADVPAVLQFCSLMHRSYAAFAPALLPLLLKNVALAKPGGPSAEPDSECSSRLARKRVSLRVLFELRAIHVLQRTAPLLQCVKELIAEDLGTSEPQHPNQGVLTSFAKFLAADPLVISASARSKAAGGPAVVQAEEEVA
;
A
#
# COMPACT_ATOMS: atom_id res chain seq x y z
N ARG A 1 -17.09 16.11 -25.88
CA ARG A 1 -17.51 14.84 -26.56
C ARG A 1 -16.36 13.82 -26.72
N SER A 2 -15.12 14.09 -26.32
CA SER A 2 -13.96 13.23 -26.66
C SER A 2 -13.41 12.35 -25.52
N LEU A 3 -13.65 12.67 -24.26
CA LEU A 3 -13.09 11.91 -23.12
C LEU A 3 -13.94 10.69 -22.71
N PHE A 4 -15.23 10.71 -22.99
CA PHE A 4 -16.12 9.59 -22.68
C PHE A 4 -15.93 8.38 -23.62
N THR A 5 -15.54 8.62 -24.86
CA THR A 5 -15.37 7.56 -25.87
C THR A 5 -14.08 6.77 -25.66
N LEU A 6 -13.01 7.40 -25.15
CA LEU A 6 -11.74 6.72 -24.82
C LEU A 6 -11.87 5.79 -23.61
N HIS A 7 -12.70 6.15 -22.64
CA HIS A 7 -12.93 5.32 -21.45
C HIS A 7 -13.75 4.06 -21.77
N TYR A 8 -14.67 4.14 -22.72
CA TYR A 8 -15.50 3.00 -23.14
C TYR A 8 -14.70 1.96 -23.96
N HIS A 9 -13.75 2.42 -24.78
CA HIS A 9 -12.90 1.52 -25.57
C HIS A 9 -11.86 0.75 -24.72
N SER A 10 -11.37 1.35 -23.64
CA SER A 10 -10.48 0.65 -22.70
C SER A 10 -11.20 -0.47 -21.93
N TYR A 11 -12.48 -0.30 -21.63
CA TYR A 11 -13.31 -1.32 -20.96
C TYR A 11 -13.58 -2.52 -21.88
N PHE A 12 -13.86 -2.26 -23.15
CA PHE A 12 -14.09 -3.33 -24.15
C PHE A 12 -12.83 -4.14 -24.45
N ALA A 13 -11.65 -3.50 -24.44
CA ALA A 13 -10.38 -4.19 -24.63
C ALA A 13 -10.02 -5.11 -23.43
N ALA A 14 -10.33 -4.69 -22.20
CA ALA A 14 -10.14 -5.52 -21.02
C ALA A 14 -11.06 -6.74 -21.01
N ASP A 15 -12.35 -6.55 -21.31
CA ASP A 15 -13.31 -7.65 -21.40
C ASP A 15 -12.95 -8.65 -22.54
N SER A 16 -12.41 -8.15 -23.63
CA SER A 16 -11.96 -9.00 -24.76
C SER A 16 -10.75 -9.86 -24.39
N ILE A 17 -9.80 -9.31 -23.64
CA ILE A 17 -8.63 -10.03 -23.13
C ILE A 17 -9.07 -11.08 -22.09
N HIS A 18 -9.94 -10.72 -21.17
CA HIS A 18 -10.46 -11.64 -20.15
C HIS A 18 -11.34 -12.75 -20.73
N SER A 19 -12.05 -12.50 -21.83
CA SER A 19 -12.81 -13.57 -22.51
C SER A 19 -11.92 -14.57 -23.26
N ALA A 20 -10.75 -14.10 -23.72
CA ALA A 20 -9.79 -14.96 -24.43
C ALA A 20 -8.95 -15.86 -23.50
N PHE A 21 -8.81 -15.48 -22.21
CA PHE A 21 -7.97 -16.20 -21.25
C PHE A 21 -8.72 -16.47 -19.93
N PRO A 22 -9.52 -17.57 -19.87
CA PRO A 22 -10.28 -17.92 -18.65
C PRO A 22 -9.41 -18.07 -17.38
N ALA A 23 -8.17 -18.54 -17.54
CA ALA A 23 -7.23 -18.68 -16.42
C ALA A 23 -6.85 -17.31 -15.76
N LEU A 24 -6.79 -16.22 -16.53
CA LEU A 24 -6.55 -14.88 -15.99
C LEU A 24 -7.73 -14.39 -15.16
N ARG A 25 -8.97 -14.65 -15.61
CA ARG A 25 -10.19 -14.31 -14.83
C ARG A 25 -10.24 -15.03 -13.48
N THR A 26 -9.83 -16.29 -13.44
CA THR A 26 -9.80 -17.07 -12.18
C THR A 26 -8.73 -16.53 -11.21
N LEU A 27 -7.55 -16.15 -11.71
CA LEU A 27 -6.49 -15.55 -10.89
C LEU A 27 -6.89 -14.17 -10.35
N ASP A 28 -7.49 -13.30 -11.18
CA ASP A 28 -7.97 -11.99 -10.76
C ASP A 28 -9.11 -12.12 -9.74
N ALA A 29 -10.03 -13.06 -9.94
CA ALA A 29 -11.11 -13.36 -9.00
C ALA A 29 -10.57 -13.85 -7.65
N LEU A 30 -9.59 -14.78 -7.65
CA LEU A 30 -8.95 -15.28 -6.43
C LEU A 30 -8.19 -14.18 -5.68
N GLN A 31 -7.49 -13.29 -6.38
CA GLN A 31 -6.82 -12.14 -5.77
C GLN A 31 -7.83 -11.15 -5.18
N MET A 32 -8.95 -10.95 -5.84
CA MET A 32 -10.04 -10.12 -5.37
C MET A 32 -10.65 -10.68 -4.08
N ASP A 33 -10.96 -11.97 -4.04
CA ASP A 33 -11.53 -12.63 -2.89
C ASP A 33 -10.60 -12.54 -1.67
N THR A 34 -9.30 -12.78 -1.87
CA THR A 34 -8.30 -12.66 -0.78
C THR A 34 -8.14 -11.23 -0.27
N ARG A 35 -8.28 -10.21 -1.12
CA ARG A 35 -8.23 -8.81 -0.70
C ARG A 35 -9.49 -8.40 0.06
N LEU A 36 -10.65 -8.84 -0.40
CA LEU A 36 -11.92 -8.59 0.28
C LEU A 36 -11.95 -9.26 1.66
N GLU A 37 -11.53 -10.52 1.74
CA GLU A 37 -11.41 -11.24 3.00
C GLU A 37 -10.48 -10.53 3.98
N ARG A 38 -9.28 -10.12 3.53
CA ARG A 38 -8.35 -9.32 4.36
C ARG A 38 -8.95 -7.99 4.79
N SER A 39 -9.68 -7.33 3.91
CA SER A 39 -10.38 -6.08 4.22
C SER A 39 -11.38 -6.26 5.36
N LEU A 40 -12.19 -7.31 5.33
CA LEU A 40 -13.15 -7.62 6.39
C LEU A 40 -12.44 -7.94 7.72
N LEU A 41 -11.42 -8.79 7.68
CA LEU A 41 -10.63 -9.15 8.87
C LEU A 41 -9.88 -7.97 9.51
N ASN A 42 -9.55 -6.94 8.73
CA ASN A 42 -8.83 -5.75 9.22
C ASN A 42 -9.75 -4.65 9.77
N GLN A 43 -11.05 -4.69 9.48
CA GLN A 43 -11.99 -3.68 9.99
C GLN A 43 -12.22 -3.85 11.50
N GLU A 44 -12.41 -5.10 11.94
CA GLU A 44 -12.64 -5.45 13.35
C GLU A 44 -11.67 -6.55 13.79
N PRO A 45 -10.38 -6.23 13.95
CA PRO A 45 -9.37 -7.24 14.26
C PRO A 45 -9.52 -7.73 15.71
N GLU A 46 -9.64 -9.04 15.87
CA GLU A 46 -9.55 -9.71 17.17
C GLU A 46 -8.10 -9.71 17.64
N ARG A 47 -7.77 -8.78 18.54
CA ARG A 47 -6.43 -8.65 19.10
C ARG A 47 -6.27 -9.50 20.35
N LEU A 48 -5.07 -10.06 20.51
CA LEU A 48 -4.70 -10.73 21.73
C LEU A 48 -4.66 -9.71 22.89
N ASN A 49 -5.18 -10.09 24.04
CA ASN A 49 -5.05 -9.31 25.26
C ASN A 49 -3.61 -9.38 25.82
N ASP A 50 -3.28 -8.50 26.75
CA ASP A 50 -1.94 -8.45 27.35
C ASP A 50 -1.52 -9.75 28.03
N ALA A 51 -2.47 -10.49 28.60
CA ALA A 51 -2.20 -11.78 29.23
C ALA A 51 -1.77 -12.82 28.19
N ALA A 52 -2.46 -12.90 27.06
CA ALA A 52 -2.09 -13.80 25.96
C ALA A 52 -0.78 -13.39 25.31
N LEU A 53 -0.51 -12.08 25.14
CA LEU A 53 0.77 -11.58 24.60
C LEU A 53 1.97 -11.96 25.50
N ARG A 54 1.78 -12.00 26.83
CA ARG A 54 2.85 -12.42 27.78
C ARG A 54 3.19 -13.90 27.67
N THR A 55 2.35 -14.75 27.13
CA THR A 55 2.64 -16.18 26.91
C THR A 55 3.50 -16.43 25.69
N LEU A 56 3.61 -15.44 24.79
CA LEU A 56 4.42 -15.52 23.58
C LEU A 56 5.91 -15.32 23.90
N ASP A 57 6.77 -15.84 23.01
CA ASP A 57 8.21 -15.75 23.17
C ASP A 57 8.70 -14.31 22.99
N SER A 58 9.34 -13.75 24.02
CA SER A 58 9.90 -12.41 24.05
C SER A 58 11.45 -12.39 24.04
N SER A 59 12.09 -13.52 23.69
CA SER A 59 13.55 -13.60 23.70
C SER A 59 14.18 -12.67 22.68
N LEU A 60 15.13 -11.84 23.12
CA LEU A 60 15.83 -10.85 22.29
C LEU A 60 16.48 -11.48 21.06
N LYS A 61 17.07 -12.68 21.20
CA LYS A 61 17.72 -13.39 20.10
C LYS A 61 16.72 -13.72 18.97
N LYS A 62 15.54 -14.21 19.32
CA LYS A 62 14.49 -14.55 18.31
C LYS A 62 13.91 -13.30 17.68
N THR A 63 13.63 -12.28 18.49
CA THR A 63 13.08 -11.00 17.99
C THR A 63 14.06 -10.31 17.04
N SER A 64 15.35 -10.22 17.42
CA SER A 64 16.38 -9.65 16.54
C SER A 64 16.58 -10.46 15.26
N GLY A 65 16.48 -11.79 15.35
CA GLY A 65 16.52 -12.67 14.19
C GLY A 65 15.33 -12.46 13.27
N PHE A 66 14.13 -12.28 13.83
CA PHE A 66 12.92 -11.97 13.10
C PHE A 66 13.01 -10.61 12.39
N LEU A 67 13.44 -9.55 13.08
CA LEU A 67 13.63 -8.22 12.49
C LEU A 67 14.57 -8.24 11.28
N LYS A 68 15.69 -8.96 11.37
CA LYS A 68 16.61 -9.14 10.23
C LYS A 68 15.94 -9.80 9.03
N LYS A 69 15.04 -10.77 9.26
CA LYS A 69 14.27 -11.40 8.19
C LYS A 69 13.23 -10.45 7.59
N VAL A 70 12.64 -9.57 8.40
CA VAL A 70 11.67 -8.55 7.92
C VAL A 70 12.34 -7.56 6.97
N HIS A 71 13.60 -7.14 7.21
CA HIS A 71 14.34 -6.31 6.25
C HIS A 71 14.54 -6.99 4.87
N ALA A 72 14.46 -8.32 4.81
CA ALA A 72 14.51 -9.11 3.58
C ALA A 72 13.12 -9.62 3.14
N LEU A 73 12.06 -8.91 3.54
CA LEU A 73 10.68 -9.26 3.18
C LEU A 73 10.51 -9.29 1.66
N SER A 74 10.01 -10.40 1.16
CA SER A 74 9.74 -10.65 -0.24
C SER A 74 8.66 -11.73 -0.37
N ASP A 75 8.19 -12.01 -1.57
CA ASP A 75 7.23 -13.09 -1.81
C ASP A 75 7.75 -14.45 -1.29
N ALA A 76 9.03 -14.75 -1.52
CA ALA A 76 9.66 -16.01 -1.07
C ALA A 76 9.77 -16.14 0.47
N THR A 77 9.92 -15.03 1.22
CA THR A 77 10.14 -15.05 2.67
C THR A 77 8.86 -14.82 3.48
N CYS A 78 7.81 -14.31 2.85
CA CYS A 78 6.57 -13.89 3.50
C CYS A 78 5.90 -15.04 4.28
N ALA A 79 5.78 -16.22 3.68
CA ALA A 79 5.11 -17.37 4.31
C ALA A 79 5.80 -17.77 5.61
N ALA A 80 7.13 -17.79 5.65
CA ALA A 80 7.90 -18.11 6.84
C ALA A 80 7.75 -17.03 7.93
N LEU A 81 7.77 -15.74 7.55
CA LEU A 81 7.55 -14.62 8.46
C LEU A 81 6.14 -14.63 9.07
N CYS A 82 5.12 -14.88 8.26
CA CYS A 82 3.74 -14.99 8.72
C CYS A 82 3.51 -16.17 9.66
N ALA A 83 4.23 -17.28 9.48
CA ALA A 83 4.17 -18.45 10.37
C ALA A 83 4.94 -18.26 11.69
N GLU A 84 5.97 -17.40 11.70
CA GLU A 84 6.79 -17.09 12.87
C GLU A 84 6.16 -15.99 13.75
N LEU A 85 5.51 -15.00 13.16
CA LEU A 85 4.94 -13.83 13.82
C LEU A 85 4.01 -14.17 15.00
N PRO A 86 3.04 -15.11 14.90
CA PRO A 86 2.14 -15.41 16.00
C PRO A 86 2.82 -16.05 17.21
N LYS A 87 4.06 -16.50 17.08
CA LYS A 87 4.84 -17.15 18.14
C LYS A 87 5.64 -16.17 18.98
N LEU A 88 5.77 -14.91 18.52
CA LEU A 88 6.62 -13.91 19.10
C LEU A 88 5.81 -12.77 19.74
N ASN A 89 6.27 -12.31 20.89
CA ASN A 89 5.77 -11.07 21.48
C ASN A 89 6.59 -9.89 20.94
N LEU A 90 6.01 -9.17 19.97
CA LEU A 90 6.64 -8.01 19.35
C LEU A 90 6.11 -6.68 19.89
N SER A 91 5.36 -6.67 21.01
CA SER A 91 4.72 -5.45 21.55
C SER A 91 5.70 -4.29 21.76
N LYS A 92 6.94 -4.58 22.13
CA LYS A 92 8.00 -3.58 22.35
C LYS A 92 8.77 -3.20 21.09
N TYR A 93 8.57 -3.91 19.99
CA TYR A 93 9.36 -3.83 18.77
C TYR A 93 8.49 -3.49 17.53
N VAL A 94 7.28 -3.00 17.77
CA VAL A 94 6.33 -2.68 16.70
C VAL A 94 6.89 -1.59 15.78
N ASP A 95 7.55 -0.59 16.36
CA ASP A 95 8.15 0.53 15.61
C ASP A 95 9.33 0.05 14.76
N GLU A 96 10.16 -0.85 15.31
CA GLU A 96 11.30 -1.44 14.59
C GLU A 96 10.81 -2.36 13.45
N VAL A 97 9.72 -3.11 13.66
CA VAL A 97 9.11 -3.91 12.59
C VAL A 97 8.56 -3.01 11.49
N ALA A 98 7.88 -1.90 11.85
CA ALA A 98 7.38 -0.93 10.88
C ALA A 98 8.52 -0.30 10.09
N ALA A 99 9.63 0.07 10.77
CA ALA A 99 10.83 0.60 10.12
C ALA A 99 11.46 -0.44 9.18
N ALA A 100 11.60 -1.69 9.62
CA ALA A 100 12.14 -2.76 8.80
C ALA A 100 11.33 -3.00 7.52
N VAL A 101 10.00 -2.95 7.60
CA VAL A 101 9.11 -3.04 6.40
C VAL A 101 9.32 -1.85 5.47
N ALA A 102 9.38 -0.62 6.02
CA ALA A 102 9.54 0.58 5.20
C ALA A 102 10.93 0.67 4.54
N GLU A 103 11.97 0.10 5.16
CA GLU A 103 13.35 0.08 4.66
C GLU A 103 13.64 -1.11 3.73
N ALA A 104 12.80 -2.14 3.74
CA ALA A 104 12.97 -3.31 2.90
C ALA A 104 13.06 -2.93 1.42
N LYS A 105 13.95 -3.61 0.68
CA LYS A 105 14.17 -3.40 -0.75
C LYS A 105 13.08 -4.12 -1.57
N LEU A 106 11.87 -3.61 -1.51
CA LEU A 106 10.68 -4.19 -2.11
C LEU A 106 10.62 -3.94 -3.62
N LYS A 107 10.12 -4.94 -4.36
CA LYS A 107 9.72 -4.84 -5.76
C LYS A 107 8.19 -4.79 -5.86
N LEU A 108 7.66 -4.40 -7.01
CA LEU A 108 6.20 -4.42 -7.24
C LEU A 108 5.60 -5.84 -7.13
N ALA A 109 6.38 -6.87 -7.47
CA ALA A 109 5.97 -8.26 -7.32
C ALA A 109 5.83 -8.69 -5.85
N ASP A 110 6.54 -8.03 -4.91
CA ASP A 110 6.48 -8.35 -3.48
C ASP A 110 5.27 -7.70 -2.77
N VAL A 111 4.53 -6.81 -3.44
CA VAL A 111 3.42 -6.07 -2.82
C VAL A 111 2.38 -7.01 -2.19
N PRO A 112 1.90 -8.09 -2.83
CA PRO A 112 0.96 -9.02 -2.20
C PRO A 112 1.48 -9.63 -0.90
N ALA A 113 2.77 -9.97 -0.85
CA ALA A 113 3.44 -10.49 0.34
C ALA A 113 3.51 -9.44 1.46
N VAL A 114 3.85 -8.20 1.12
CA VAL A 114 3.84 -7.07 2.07
C VAL A 114 2.45 -6.84 2.65
N LEU A 115 1.40 -6.88 1.82
CA LEU A 115 0.01 -6.72 2.29
C LEU A 115 -0.38 -7.83 3.26
N GLN A 116 -0.01 -9.07 2.98
CA GLN A 116 -0.28 -10.21 3.86
C GLN A 116 0.40 -10.03 5.21
N PHE A 117 1.68 -9.68 5.22
CA PHE A 117 2.46 -9.44 6.43
C PHE A 117 1.91 -8.25 7.23
N CYS A 118 1.65 -7.11 6.57
CA CYS A 118 1.12 -5.91 7.21
C CYS A 118 -0.30 -6.12 7.76
N SER A 119 -1.15 -6.88 7.08
CA SER A 119 -2.48 -7.26 7.58
C SER A 119 -2.37 -8.07 8.86
N LEU A 120 -1.48 -9.06 8.91
CA LEU A 120 -1.26 -9.87 10.11
C LEU A 120 -0.70 -9.03 11.27
N MET A 121 0.27 -8.15 11.00
CA MET A 121 0.81 -7.21 12.00
C MET A 121 -0.27 -6.26 12.53
N HIS A 122 -1.10 -5.68 11.66
CA HIS A 122 -2.20 -4.78 12.06
C HIS A 122 -3.22 -5.49 12.96
N ARG A 123 -3.56 -6.74 12.63
CA ARG A 123 -4.47 -7.56 13.44
C ARG A 123 -3.88 -7.94 14.79
N SER A 124 -2.57 -8.11 14.87
CA SER A 124 -1.87 -8.45 16.11
C SER A 124 -1.58 -7.23 17.00
N TYR A 125 -1.21 -6.10 16.39
CA TYR A 125 -0.71 -4.92 17.10
C TYR A 125 -1.35 -3.61 16.60
N ALA A 126 -2.12 -2.94 17.46
CA ALA A 126 -2.82 -1.69 17.11
C ALA A 126 -1.86 -0.54 16.72
N ALA A 127 -0.69 -0.50 17.33
CA ALA A 127 0.31 0.53 17.09
C ALA A 127 1.01 0.41 15.73
N PHE A 128 0.90 -0.74 15.04
CA PHE A 128 1.66 -1.00 13.81
C PHE A 128 1.28 -0.05 12.65
N ALA A 129 -0.01 0.09 12.35
CA ALA A 129 -0.44 0.94 11.25
C ALA A 129 -0.11 2.42 11.46
N PRO A 130 -0.31 3.02 12.67
CA PRO A 130 0.17 4.36 12.98
C PRO A 130 1.69 4.55 12.85
N ALA A 131 2.49 3.55 13.21
CA ALA A 131 3.94 3.59 13.08
C ALA A 131 4.41 3.48 11.63
N LEU A 132 3.76 2.63 10.83
CA LEU A 132 4.14 2.37 9.44
C LEU A 132 3.82 3.54 8.49
N LEU A 133 2.66 4.19 8.68
CA LEU A 133 2.15 5.23 7.78
C LEU A 133 3.16 6.37 7.54
N PRO A 134 3.74 7.03 8.56
CA PRO A 134 4.67 8.13 8.36
C PRO A 134 5.96 7.69 7.65
N LEU A 135 6.41 6.46 7.88
CA LEU A 135 7.62 5.92 7.25
C LEU A 135 7.41 5.68 5.75
N LEU A 136 6.27 5.13 5.36
CA LEU A 136 5.94 4.95 3.95
C LEU A 136 5.69 6.29 3.24
N LEU A 137 5.03 7.26 3.89
CA LEU A 137 4.87 8.61 3.36
C LEU A 137 6.24 9.28 3.15
N LYS A 138 7.17 9.15 4.10
CA LYS A 138 8.55 9.63 3.96
C LYS A 138 9.25 9.02 2.75
N ASN A 139 9.07 7.74 2.48
CA ASN A 139 9.65 7.08 1.31
C ASN A 139 9.11 7.62 -0.02
N VAL A 140 7.87 8.11 -0.04
CA VAL A 140 7.28 8.76 -1.22
C VAL A 140 7.73 10.22 -1.32
N ALA A 141 7.80 10.94 -0.20
CA ALA A 141 8.16 12.36 -0.11
C ALA A 141 9.66 12.65 -0.32
N LEU A 142 10.53 11.65 -0.52
CA LEU A 142 11.97 11.83 -0.70
C LEU A 142 12.31 12.66 -1.96
N ALA A 143 11.99 13.97 -1.89
CA ALA A 143 12.65 14.96 -2.71
C ALA A 143 13.99 15.30 -2.04
N LYS A 144 15.09 15.40 -2.78
CA LYS A 144 16.31 15.99 -2.23
C LYS A 144 16.09 17.49 -2.04
N PRO A 145 16.31 18.02 -0.83
CA PRO A 145 16.44 19.46 -0.70
C PRO A 145 17.77 19.87 -1.34
N GLY A 146 17.73 20.61 -2.43
CA GLY A 146 18.86 21.27 -3.04
C GLY A 146 19.27 20.71 -4.40
N GLY A 147 18.68 21.27 -5.44
CA GLY A 147 19.21 21.39 -6.80
C GLY A 147 19.62 20.14 -7.57
N PRO A 148 19.80 20.27 -8.88
CA PRO A 148 20.28 19.18 -9.74
C PRO A 148 21.79 19.01 -9.57
N SER A 149 22.27 18.61 -8.40
CA SER A 149 23.64 18.17 -8.26
C SER A 149 23.67 16.67 -8.52
N ALA A 150 24.20 16.32 -9.67
CA ALA A 150 24.83 15.05 -10.06
C ALA A 150 24.62 13.84 -9.12
N GLU A 151 23.36 13.44 -8.88
CA GLU A 151 23.10 12.11 -8.36
C GLU A 151 23.44 11.09 -9.45
N PRO A 152 24.16 10.02 -9.13
CA PRO A 152 24.33 8.91 -10.07
C PRO A 152 22.95 8.41 -10.54
N ASP A 153 22.77 8.16 -11.82
CA ASP A 153 21.51 7.66 -12.41
C ASP A 153 20.96 6.42 -11.68
N SER A 154 21.85 5.59 -11.11
CA SER A 154 21.50 4.40 -10.32
C SER A 154 20.78 4.75 -9.03
N GLU A 155 21.17 5.82 -8.33
CA GLU A 155 20.52 6.27 -7.08
C GLU A 155 19.16 6.90 -7.38
N CYS A 156 19.07 7.70 -8.42
CA CYS A 156 17.83 8.26 -8.92
C CYS A 156 16.83 7.15 -9.28
N SER A 157 17.26 6.15 -10.03
CA SER A 157 16.44 5.00 -10.41
C SER A 157 15.95 4.21 -9.21
N SER A 158 16.82 3.97 -8.22
CA SER A 158 16.49 3.25 -6.99
C SER A 158 15.49 4.03 -6.14
N ARG A 159 15.63 5.35 -6.05
CA ARG A 159 14.71 6.25 -5.35
C ARG A 159 13.33 6.27 -6.00
N LEU A 160 13.26 6.40 -7.32
CA LEU A 160 12.00 6.37 -8.06
C LEU A 160 11.31 5.00 -7.97
N ALA A 161 12.07 3.91 -7.98
CA ALA A 161 11.54 2.57 -7.75
C ALA A 161 10.93 2.45 -6.35
N ARG A 162 11.61 2.95 -5.31
CA ARG A 162 11.10 2.97 -3.94
C ARG A 162 9.83 3.83 -3.81
N LYS A 163 9.81 5.05 -4.38
CA LYS A 163 8.61 5.91 -4.43
C LYS A 163 7.43 5.16 -5.02
N ARG A 164 7.63 4.50 -6.18
CA ARG A 164 6.58 3.75 -6.89
C ARG A 164 6.00 2.60 -6.06
N VAL A 165 6.86 1.80 -5.43
CA VAL A 165 6.44 0.68 -4.60
C VAL A 165 5.74 1.17 -3.33
N SER A 166 6.31 2.17 -2.63
CA SER A 166 5.72 2.72 -1.40
C SER A 166 4.36 3.35 -1.66
N LEU A 167 4.19 4.09 -2.75
CA LEU A 167 2.90 4.66 -3.14
C LEU A 167 1.87 3.55 -3.40
N ARG A 168 2.25 2.49 -4.13
CA ARG A 168 1.40 1.33 -4.37
C ARG A 168 0.98 0.67 -3.05
N VAL A 169 1.94 0.38 -2.17
CA VAL A 169 1.70 -0.25 -0.86
C VAL A 169 0.75 0.60 -0.01
N LEU A 170 0.92 1.93 0.05
CA LEU A 170 0.04 2.83 0.80
C LEU A 170 -1.43 2.70 0.38
N PHE A 171 -1.71 2.72 -0.92
CA PHE A 171 -3.09 2.64 -1.42
C PHE A 171 -3.68 1.23 -1.29
N GLU A 172 -2.87 0.20 -1.46
CA GLU A 172 -3.29 -1.18 -1.21
C GLU A 172 -3.60 -1.42 0.28
N LEU A 173 -2.76 -0.92 1.21
CA LEU A 173 -3.01 -1.01 2.64
C LEU A 173 -4.28 -0.25 3.05
N ARG A 174 -4.60 0.85 2.36
CA ARG A 174 -5.87 1.55 2.54
C ARG A 174 -7.05 0.72 2.02
N ALA A 175 -6.91 0.08 0.85
CA ALA A 175 -7.95 -0.74 0.25
C ALA A 175 -8.32 -1.96 1.12
N ILE A 176 -7.36 -2.54 1.82
CA ILE A 176 -7.58 -3.67 2.76
C ILE A 176 -7.80 -3.20 4.21
N HIS A 177 -8.12 -1.94 4.46
CA HIS A 177 -8.43 -1.35 5.78
C HIS A 177 -7.34 -1.48 6.87
N VAL A 178 -6.08 -1.68 6.51
CA VAL A 178 -4.96 -1.53 7.45
C VAL A 178 -4.76 -0.05 7.79
N LEU A 179 -4.83 0.83 6.78
CA LEU A 179 -4.80 2.27 6.97
C LEU A 179 -6.22 2.83 6.95
N GLN A 180 -6.60 3.61 7.96
CA GLN A 180 -7.96 4.14 8.10
C GLN A 180 -8.15 5.47 7.37
N ARG A 181 -7.12 6.33 7.36
CA ARG A 181 -7.21 7.70 6.85
C ARG A 181 -6.75 7.80 5.39
N THR A 182 -7.59 8.38 4.54
CA THR A 182 -7.29 8.60 3.11
C THR A 182 -6.60 9.95 2.88
N ALA A 183 -6.88 10.96 3.71
CA ALA A 183 -6.37 12.32 3.53
C ALA A 183 -4.83 12.41 3.39
N PRO A 184 -4.00 11.75 4.23
CA PRO A 184 -2.54 11.80 4.06
C PRO A 184 -2.06 11.21 2.73
N LEU A 185 -2.74 10.19 2.22
CA LEU A 185 -2.40 9.55 0.95
C LEU A 185 -2.68 10.48 -0.23
N LEU A 186 -3.86 11.12 -0.22
CA LEU A 186 -4.23 12.09 -1.25
C LEU A 186 -3.33 13.32 -1.23
N GLN A 187 -2.97 13.78 -0.04
CA GLN A 187 -2.02 14.89 0.12
C GLN A 187 -0.66 14.55 -0.48
N CYS A 188 -0.15 13.34 -0.21
CA CYS A 188 1.10 12.85 -0.78
C CYS A 188 1.08 12.84 -2.33
N VAL A 189 -0.03 12.40 -2.95
CA VAL A 189 -0.18 12.44 -4.42
C VAL A 189 -0.22 13.88 -4.94
N LYS A 190 -0.93 14.80 -4.25
CA LYS A 190 -0.95 16.22 -4.61
C LYS A 190 0.43 16.85 -4.56
N GLU A 191 1.24 16.51 -3.56
CA GLU A 191 2.62 16.98 -3.42
C GLU A 191 3.51 16.50 -4.57
N LEU A 192 3.42 15.22 -4.97
CA LEU A 192 4.13 14.68 -6.13
C LEU A 192 3.77 15.41 -7.43
N ILE A 193 2.49 15.74 -7.62
CA ILE A 193 2.02 16.50 -8.78
C ILE A 193 2.55 17.95 -8.71
N ALA A 194 2.50 18.57 -7.54
CA ALA A 194 2.97 19.94 -7.35
C ALA A 194 4.48 20.07 -7.56
N GLU A 195 5.27 19.07 -7.15
CA GLU A 195 6.71 18.99 -7.44
C GLU A 195 6.96 19.02 -8.94
N ASP A 196 6.24 18.20 -9.72
CA ASP A 196 6.40 18.14 -11.18
C ASP A 196 5.95 19.43 -11.88
N LEU A 197 4.88 20.07 -11.40
CA LEU A 197 4.39 21.34 -11.97
C LEU A 197 5.26 22.54 -11.60
N GLY A 198 5.98 22.49 -10.48
CA GLY A 198 6.88 23.54 -10.01
C GLY A 198 8.25 23.53 -10.66
N THR A 199 8.63 22.48 -11.40
CA THR A 199 9.91 22.39 -12.09
C THR A 199 9.84 23.10 -13.45
N SER A 200 10.76 24.04 -13.68
CA SER A 200 10.94 24.70 -14.98
C SER A 200 11.66 23.81 -16.01
N GLU A 201 12.05 22.62 -15.60
CA GLU A 201 12.78 21.67 -16.44
C GLU A 201 11.81 20.79 -17.26
N PRO A 202 12.20 20.39 -18.50
CA PRO A 202 11.37 19.54 -19.34
C PRO A 202 11.22 18.11 -18.82
N GLN A 203 11.91 17.76 -17.74
CA GLN A 203 11.85 16.44 -17.11
C GLN A 203 11.04 16.50 -15.82
N HIS A 204 9.86 15.93 -15.87
CA HIS A 204 9.00 15.74 -14.68
C HIS A 204 9.44 14.47 -13.92
N PRO A 205 10.18 14.58 -12.81
CA PRO A 205 10.83 13.45 -12.14
C PRO A 205 9.84 12.40 -11.62
N ASN A 206 8.62 12.81 -11.25
CA ASN A 206 7.60 11.90 -10.72
C ASN A 206 6.65 11.36 -11.80
N GLN A 207 6.75 11.81 -13.06
CA GLN A 207 5.84 11.39 -14.14
C GLN A 207 5.74 9.86 -14.27
N GLY A 208 6.86 9.14 -14.22
CA GLY A 208 6.90 7.68 -14.30
C GLY A 208 6.25 7.01 -13.09
N VAL A 209 6.36 7.61 -11.91
CA VAL A 209 5.70 7.15 -10.68
C VAL A 209 4.19 7.34 -10.79
N LEU A 210 3.75 8.55 -11.15
CA LEU A 210 2.33 8.91 -11.28
C LEU A 210 1.64 8.12 -12.40
N THR A 211 2.31 7.93 -13.54
CA THR A 211 1.77 7.11 -14.65
C THR A 211 1.59 5.65 -14.23
N SER A 212 2.58 5.07 -13.55
CA SER A 212 2.49 3.70 -13.02
C SER A 212 1.36 3.58 -12.00
N PHE A 213 1.19 4.58 -11.16
CA PHE A 213 0.14 4.63 -10.16
C PHE A 213 -1.25 4.79 -10.78
N ALA A 214 -1.40 5.67 -11.77
CA ALA A 214 -2.67 5.85 -12.50
C ALA A 214 -3.11 4.56 -13.22
N LYS A 215 -2.16 3.84 -13.85
CA LYS A 215 -2.43 2.53 -14.47
C LYS A 215 -2.92 1.51 -13.44
N PHE A 216 -2.31 1.50 -12.25
CA PHE A 216 -2.76 0.65 -11.16
C PHE A 216 -4.18 0.99 -10.71
N LEU A 217 -4.49 2.26 -10.46
CA LEU A 217 -5.83 2.68 -10.04
C LEU A 217 -6.89 2.35 -11.10
N ALA A 218 -6.55 2.51 -12.38
CA ALA A 218 -7.47 2.19 -13.48
C ALA A 218 -7.74 0.70 -13.65
N ALA A 219 -6.76 -0.15 -13.28
CA ALA A 219 -6.89 -1.60 -13.37
C ALA A 219 -7.47 -2.24 -12.09
N ASP A 220 -7.60 -1.49 -11.00
CA ASP A 220 -8.03 -2.03 -9.71
C ASP A 220 -9.56 -2.01 -9.57
N PRO A 221 -10.23 -3.17 -9.61
CA PRO A 221 -11.68 -3.24 -9.52
C PRO A 221 -12.23 -2.84 -8.14
N LEU A 222 -11.42 -2.89 -7.06
CA LEU A 222 -11.86 -2.42 -5.74
C LEU A 222 -11.96 -0.90 -5.67
N VAL A 223 -11.06 -0.18 -6.33
CA VAL A 223 -11.12 1.27 -6.45
C VAL A 223 -12.32 1.69 -7.30
N ILE A 224 -12.53 0.99 -8.43
CA ILE A 224 -13.66 1.26 -9.33
C ILE A 224 -15.00 0.87 -8.67
N SER A 225 -15.07 -0.28 -7.99
CA SER A 225 -16.30 -0.77 -7.36
C SER A 225 -16.71 0.05 -6.15
N ALA A 226 -15.79 0.64 -5.40
CA ALA A 226 -16.11 1.57 -4.31
C ALA A 226 -16.84 2.81 -4.84
N SER A 227 -16.39 3.35 -5.98
CA SER A 227 -17.07 4.45 -6.67
C SER A 227 -18.40 4.03 -7.27
N ALA A 228 -18.53 2.81 -7.81
CA ALA A 228 -19.75 2.28 -8.37
C ALA A 228 -20.80 1.94 -7.32
N ARG A 229 -20.39 1.39 -6.16
CA ARG A 229 -21.28 1.12 -5.01
C ARG A 229 -21.84 2.40 -4.41
N SER A 230 -21.06 3.48 -4.33
CA SER A 230 -21.54 4.79 -3.89
C SER A 230 -22.63 5.33 -4.82
N LYS A 231 -22.53 5.08 -6.13
CA LYS A 231 -23.58 5.47 -7.11
C LYS A 231 -24.77 4.54 -7.12
N ALA A 232 -24.58 3.24 -6.89
CA ALA A 232 -25.66 2.25 -6.87
C ALA A 232 -26.47 2.25 -5.57
N ALA A 233 -25.89 2.69 -4.46
CA ALA A 233 -26.55 2.81 -3.15
C ALA A 233 -27.49 4.01 -3.05
N GLY A 234 -27.69 4.79 -4.14
CA GLY A 234 -28.80 5.73 -4.33
C GLY A 234 -29.17 6.62 -3.14
N GLY A 235 -28.22 7.06 -2.34
CA GLY A 235 -28.48 7.89 -1.16
C GLY A 235 -27.62 9.16 -1.15
N PRO A 236 -28.24 10.37 -1.10
CA PRO A 236 -27.51 11.61 -0.90
C PRO A 236 -27.28 11.82 0.59
N ALA A 237 -26.27 11.21 1.19
CA ALA A 237 -26.08 11.40 2.63
C ALA A 237 -24.67 11.12 3.17
N VAL A 238 -23.61 11.38 2.48
CA VAL A 238 -22.26 11.34 3.11
C VAL A 238 -21.35 12.49 2.67
N VAL A 239 -21.88 13.55 2.06
CA VAL A 239 -21.07 14.72 1.67
C VAL A 239 -21.18 15.88 2.69
N GLN A 240 -21.94 15.76 3.78
CA GLN A 240 -22.17 16.87 4.72
C GLN A 240 -21.45 16.77 6.07
N ALA A 241 -20.46 15.90 6.24
CA ALA A 241 -19.78 15.76 7.54
C ALA A 241 -18.33 16.28 7.58
N GLU A 242 -17.83 16.96 6.55
CA GLU A 242 -16.44 17.48 6.57
C GLU A 242 -16.32 19.02 6.49
N GLU A 243 -17.41 19.77 6.65
CA GLU A 243 -17.37 21.25 6.51
C GLU A 243 -17.62 22.03 7.81
N GLU A 244 -17.56 21.39 8.96
CA GLU A 244 -17.74 22.09 10.23
C GLU A 244 -16.62 21.80 11.23
N VAL A 245 -15.40 22.25 10.96
CA VAL A 245 -14.40 22.71 11.95
C VAL A 245 -13.48 23.70 11.27
N ALA A 246 -13.88 24.97 11.28
CA ALA A 246 -12.98 26.09 11.15
C ALA A 246 -12.54 26.52 12.56
#